data_8b1b7c318887f82fb523c03f1b08132a
#
_entry.id   8b1b7c318887f82fb523c03f1b08132a
#
_cell.length_a   1.000
_cell.length_b   1.000
_cell.length_c   1.000
_cell.angle_alpha   90.00
_cell.angle_beta   90.00
_cell.angle_gamma   90.00
#
_symmetry.space_group_name_H-M   'P 1'
#
loop_
_entity.id
_entity.type
_entity.pdbx_description
1 polymer ?
#
loop_
_entity_poly.entity_id
_entity_poly.type
_entity_poly.pdbx_seq_one_letter_code
_entity_poly.pdbx_strand_id
1 'polypeptide(L)'
;MMPPSPTAADHGFPRHLEGRLVTAHAVWDNTRITIDEAGVVSTVEQTPGIGDITWVPGFVDLHNHGGNSGAFPSGTTEDCRRAARYHRTHGTTTLLASLVSATGDELARQAHRLHPLVGEGLIHGIHMEGPFVNPGKCGAQNPAKIMPGNPDVFARVIDASNNTVRSITFAPETDHVDELLQLCANHNIVASLGHTNADYATTSAVITRARELGVTVTATHLFNAMPPIHHREPGAAAACITAARHGQAHLEIIGDGVHLADGTVDMIMAGGNPSAFAITDAMEAAGLADGSYKLGGLDVTVNTAVARLTTTDGSTGSIAGGTTTLLEQFTRFAARHSLPEAVAFTSSNAHAVLGQPTTLQDSTKPEDPTAIVGKPIDLVGIAPNHTIHAVHSAR
;
A
#
# COMPACT_ATOMS: atom_id res chain seq x y z
N MET A 1 -0.17 -29.70 -5.96
CA MET A 1 -0.24 -29.50 -7.42
C MET A 1 -0.92 -28.13 -7.55
N MET A 2 -0.14 -27.07 -7.84
CA MET A 2 -0.68 -25.72 -8.05
C MET A 2 -1.62 -25.74 -9.25
N PRO A 3 -2.76 -25.03 -9.20
CA PRO A 3 -3.55 -24.80 -10.39
C PRO A 3 -2.70 -24.01 -11.39
N PRO A 4 -2.85 -24.28 -12.70
CA PRO A 4 -2.10 -23.54 -13.72
C PRO A 4 -2.47 -22.05 -13.63
N SER A 5 -1.44 -21.19 -13.72
CA SER A 5 -1.62 -19.75 -13.89
C SER A 5 -2.62 -19.50 -15.00
N PRO A 6 -3.58 -18.58 -14.86
CA PRO A 6 -4.44 -18.20 -15.94
C PRO A 6 -3.55 -17.62 -17.05
N THR A 7 -3.41 -18.37 -18.13
CA THR A 7 -2.83 -17.87 -19.37
C THR A 7 -3.66 -16.67 -19.79
N ALA A 8 -3.01 -15.55 -20.11
CA ALA A 8 -3.66 -14.45 -20.80
C ALA A 8 -4.29 -15.01 -22.08
N ALA A 9 -5.56 -15.30 -22.01
CA ALA A 9 -6.32 -15.69 -23.19
C ALA A 9 -6.33 -14.47 -24.11
N ASP A 10 -5.87 -14.70 -25.33
CA ASP A 10 -5.91 -13.74 -26.43
C ASP A 10 -7.39 -13.51 -26.81
N HIS A 11 -8.05 -12.67 -26.01
CA HIS A 11 -9.43 -12.28 -26.27
C HIS A 11 -9.39 -11.08 -27.20
N GLY A 12 -9.85 -11.28 -28.43
CA GLY A 12 -9.99 -10.22 -29.42
C GLY A 12 -10.73 -9.00 -28.84
N PHE A 13 -10.38 -7.81 -29.31
CA PHE A 13 -11.09 -6.57 -28.95
C PHE A 13 -12.36 -6.41 -29.79
N PRO A 14 -13.40 -5.77 -29.21
CA PRO A 14 -13.49 -5.20 -27.86
C PRO A 14 -13.66 -6.27 -26.78
N ARG A 15 -13.09 -6.02 -25.59
CA ARG A 15 -13.31 -6.88 -24.41
C ARG A 15 -14.59 -6.49 -23.69
N HIS A 16 -15.37 -7.47 -23.30
CA HIS A 16 -16.56 -7.28 -22.49
C HIS A 16 -16.32 -7.83 -21.09
N LEU A 17 -16.45 -6.96 -20.05
CA LEU A 17 -16.45 -7.33 -18.65
C LEU A 17 -17.89 -7.29 -18.16
N GLU A 18 -18.41 -8.43 -17.70
CA GLU A 18 -19.80 -8.60 -17.32
C GLU A 18 -19.93 -8.98 -15.86
N GLY A 19 -20.91 -8.40 -15.16
CA GLY A 19 -21.18 -8.70 -13.76
C GLY A 19 -21.68 -7.48 -12.97
N ARG A 20 -21.26 -7.43 -11.71
CA ARG A 20 -21.53 -6.31 -10.81
C ARG A 20 -20.31 -5.37 -10.83
N LEU A 21 -20.52 -4.08 -11.09
CA LEU A 21 -19.48 -3.06 -10.92
C LEU A 21 -19.65 -2.39 -9.55
N VAL A 22 -18.58 -2.33 -8.78
CA VAL A 22 -18.53 -1.68 -7.46
C VAL A 22 -17.46 -0.61 -7.45
N THR A 23 -17.81 0.57 -7.00
CA THR A 23 -16.89 1.68 -6.74
C THR A 23 -16.94 2.06 -5.26
N ALA A 24 -16.16 3.04 -4.84
CA ALA A 24 -16.22 3.58 -3.47
C ALA A 24 -17.57 4.25 -3.13
N HIS A 25 -18.42 4.50 -4.12
CA HIS A 25 -19.64 5.29 -3.94
C HIS A 25 -20.92 4.55 -4.32
N ALA A 26 -20.84 3.51 -5.17
CA ALA A 26 -22.03 2.86 -5.70
C ALA A 26 -21.77 1.40 -6.10
N VAL A 27 -22.88 0.68 -6.25
CA VAL A 27 -22.95 -0.70 -6.75
C VAL A 27 -23.92 -0.72 -7.93
N TRP A 28 -23.48 -1.25 -9.06
CA TRP A 28 -24.32 -1.46 -10.24
C TRP A 28 -24.34 -2.94 -10.61
N ASP A 29 -25.46 -3.56 -10.36
CA ASP A 29 -25.69 -4.95 -10.77
C ASP A 29 -25.91 -5.04 -12.28
N ASN A 30 -25.65 -6.22 -12.85
CA ASN A 30 -25.91 -6.53 -14.26
C ASN A 30 -25.30 -5.51 -15.24
N THR A 31 -24.03 -5.16 -15.01
CA THR A 31 -23.29 -4.19 -15.80
C THR A 31 -22.40 -4.88 -16.82
N ARG A 32 -22.42 -4.40 -18.07
CA ARG A 32 -21.44 -4.73 -19.11
C ARG A 32 -20.56 -3.52 -19.36
N ILE A 33 -19.26 -3.68 -19.20
CA ILE A 33 -18.24 -2.68 -19.52
C ILE A 33 -17.53 -3.16 -20.78
N THR A 34 -17.52 -2.33 -21.83
CA THR A 34 -16.77 -2.61 -23.05
C THR A 34 -15.48 -1.81 -23.05
N ILE A 35 -14.36 -2.48 -23.31
CA ILE A 35 -13.03 -1.89 -23.36
C ILE A 35 -12.46 -2.04 -24.75
N ASP A 36 -11.94 -0.97 -25.31
CA ASP A 36 -11.33 -0.93 -26.64
C ASP A 36 -9.87 -1.43 -26.65
N GLU A 37 -9.26 -1.43 -27.83
CA GLU A 37 -7.87 -1.89 -28.06
C GLU A 37 -6.83 -1.04 -27.29
N ALA A 38 -7.17 0.21 -26.95
CA ALA A 38 -6.31 1.10 -26.19
C ALA A 38 -6.46 0.93 -24.66
N GLY A 39 -7.32 -0.02 -24.20
CA GLY A 39 -7.59 -0.22 -22.77
C GLY A 39 -8.53 0.83 -22.17
N VAL A 40 -9.24 1.57 -23.02
CA VAL A 40 -10.17 2.62 -22.64
C VAL A 40 -11.60 2.08 -22.63
N VAL A 41 -12.38 2.48 -21.63
CA VAL A 41 -13.81 2.14 -21.56
C VAL A 41 -14.56 2.84 -22.69
N SER A 42 -15.16 2.07 -23.59
CA SER A 42 -15.96 2.59 -24.71
C SER A 42 -17.44 2.70 -24.38
N THR A 43 -18.00 1.74 -23.65
CA THR A 43 -19.39 1.78 -23.17
C THR A 43 -19.55 1.16 -21.79
N VAL A 44 -20.58 1.60 -21.07
CA VAL A 44 -21.09 0.96 -19.86
C VAL A 44 -22.60 0.85 -20.00
N GLU A 45 -23.13 -0.38 -19.93
CA GLU A 45 -24.52 -0.69 -20.16
C GLU A 45 -25.08 -1.57 -19.05
N GLN A 46 -26.34 -1.39 -18.70
CA GLN A 46 -27.07 -2.34 -17.87
C GLN A 46 -27.72 -3.41 -18.76
N THR A 47 -27.39 -4.67 -18.50
CA THR A 47 -27.86 -5.81 -19.30
C THR A 47 -28.40 -6.89 -18.37
N PRO A 48 -29.71 -7.22 -18.39
CA PRO A 48 -30.27 -8.19 -17.47
C PRO A 48 -29.61 -9.58 -17.55
N GLY A 49 -29.33 -10.16 -16.40
CA GLY A 49 -28.97 -11.58 -16.26
C GLY A 49 -27.51 -11.93 -16.56
N ILE A 50 -26.59 -10.99 -16.48
CA ILE A 50 -25.18 -11.25 -16.73
C ILE A 50 -24.32 -11.33 -15.45
N GLY A 51 -23.70 -12.49 -15.28
CA GLY A 51 -22.47 -12.78 -14.55
C GLY A 51 -22.50 -12.59 -13.02
N ASP A 52 -21.80 -13.49 -12.33
CA ASP A 52 -21.60 -13.45 -10.88
C ASP A 52 -20.28 -12.77 -10.47
N ILE A 53 -19.54 -12.22 -11.44
CA ILE A 53 -18.26 -11.55 -11.18
C ILE A 53 -18.50 -10.17 -10.59
N THR A 54 -17.77 -9.83 -9.54
CA THR A 54 -17.75 -8.49 -8.98
C THR A 54 -16.50 -7.76 -9.50
N TRP A 55 -16.70 -6.71 -10.29
CA TRP A 55 -15.65 -5.85 -10.81
C TRP A 55 -15.44 -4.68 -9.88
N VAL A 56 -14.21 -4.51 -9.41
CA VAL A 56 -13.78 -3.41 -8.53
C VAL A 56 -12.59 -2.69 -9.15
N PRO A 57 -12.31 -1.43 -8.79
CA PRO A 57 -11.04 -0.78 -9.14
C PRO A 57 -9.85 -1.60 -8.68
N GLY A 58 -8.75 -1.56 -9.43
CA GLY A 58 -7.51 -2.22 -9.05
C GLY A 58 -7.05 -1.80 -7.65
N PHE A 59 -6.54 -2.75 -6.89
CA PHE A 59 -6.04 -2.48 -5.54
C PHE A 59 -4.76 -1.63 -5.58
N VAL A 60 -4.56 -0.82 -4.54
CA VAL A 60 -3.44 0.10 -4.39
C VAL A 60 -2.69 -0.18 -3.10
N ASP A 61 -1.47 -0.65 -3.21
CA ASP A 61 -0.61 -1.02 -2.09
C ASP A 61 0.61 -0.08 -2.02
N LEU A 62 0.59 0.84 -1.08
CA LEU A 62 1.64 1.85 -0.93
C LEU A 62 2.78 1.43 0.02
N HIS A 63 2.68 0.22 0.61
CA HIS A 63 3.68 -0.29 1.53
C HIS A 63 3.78 -1.82 1.40
N ASN A 64 4.84 -2.29 0.69
CA ASN A 64 5.01 -3.70 0.36
C ASN A 64 6.49 -4.02 0.14
N HIS A 65 7.06 -4.94 0.92
CA HIS A 65 8.48 -5.36 0.86
C HIS A 65 8.73 -6.55 -0.03
N GLY A 66 7.69 -7.25 -0.51
CA GLY A 66 7.85 -8.41 -1.37
C GLY A 66 6.69 -9.38 -1.36
N GLY A 67 6.91 -10.54 -1.96
CA GLY A 67 5.96 -11.67 -2.01
C GLY A 67 6.48 -12.79 -2.90
N ASN A 68 5.97 -14.00 -2.69
CA ASN A 68 6.27 -15.19 -3.49
C ASN A 68 7.78 -15.43 -3.67
N SER A 69 8.53 -15.43 -2.57
CA SER A 69 10.01 -15.52 -2.52
C SER A 69 10.75 -14.35 -3.19
N GLY A 70 10.10 -13.26 -3.51
CA GLY A 70 10.74 -12.05 -4.00
C GLY A 70 10.78 -10.97 -2.92
N ALA A 71 11.92 -10.28 -2.77
CA ALA A 71 12.10 -9.23 -1.79
C ALA A 71 12.62 -7.95 -2.46
N PHE A 72 11.92 -6.84 -2.31
CA PHE A 72 12.37 -5.56 -2.88
C PHE A 72 13.65 -5.03 -2.23
N PRO A 73 13.87 -5.15 -0.90
CA PRO A 73 15.10 -4.68 -0.28
C PRO A 73 16.34 -5.48 -0.68
N SER A 74 16.26 -6.82 -0.76
CA SER A 74 17.43 -7.69 -0.83
C SER A 74 17.52 -8.58 -2.08
N GLY A 75 16.39 -8.75 -2.82
CA GLY A 75 16.33 -9.62 -3.99
C GLY A 75 17.07 -9.09 -5.21
N THR A 76 17.27 -9.94 -6.19
CA THR A 76 17.71 -9.54 -7.54
C THR A 76 16.58 -8.77 -8.25
N THR A 77 16.87 -8.16 -9.40
CA THR A 77 15.83 -7.52 -10.22
C THR A 77 14.73 -8.50 -10.61
N GLU A 78 15.05 -9.77 -10.89
CA GLU A 78 14.05 -10.79 -11.24
C GLU A 78 13.23 -11.22 -10.01
N ASP A 79 13.83 -11.28 -8.81
CA ASP A 79 13.08 -11.48 -7.57
C ASP A 79 12.07 -10.36 -7.34
N CYS A 80 12.47 -9.12 -7.58
CA CYS A 80 11.59 -7.95 -7.48
C CYS A 80 10.44 -8.02 -8.51
N ARG A 81 10.73 -8.43 -9.76
CA ARG A 81 9.68 -8.66 -10.77
C ARG A 81 8.71 -9.75 -10.35
N ARG A 82 9.21 -10.85 -9.77
CA ARG A 82 8.37 -11.94 -9.28
C ARG A 82 7.43 -11.47 -8.18
N ALA A 83 7.93 -10.69 -7.21
CA ALA A 83 7.12 -10.11 -6.15
C ALA A 83 6.02 -9.18 -6.71
N ALA A 84 6.38 -8.26 -7.59
CA ALA A 84 5.43 -7.33 -8.20
C ALA A 84 4.34 -8.06 -9.01
N ARG A 85 4.73 -9.06 -9.82
CA ARG A 85 3.78 -9.89 -10.59
C ARG A 85 2.87 -10.70 -9.68
N TYR A 86 3.39 -11.23 -8.57
CA TYR A 86 2.57 -11.95 -7.59
C TYR A 86 1.44 -11.07 -7.08
N HIS A 87 1.71 -9.87 -6.59
CA HIS A 87 0.67 -8.96 -6.12
C HIS A 87 -0.26 -8.51 -7.26
N ARG A 88 0.26 -8.30 -8.47
CA ARG A 88 -0.56 -7.95 -9.64
C ARG A 88 -1.56 -9.07 -9.99
N THR A 89 -1.15 -10.34 -9.96
CA THR A 89 -2.06 -11.47 -10.19
C THR A 89 -3.10 -11.63 -9.09
N HIS A 90 -2.91 -10.99 -7.94
CA HIS A 90 -3.87 -10.88 -6.84
C HIS A 90 -4.61 -9.53 -6.80
N GLY A 91 -4.60 -8.78 -7.93
CA GLY A 91 -5.42 -7.58 -8.11
C GLY A 91 -4.76 -6.26 -7.72
N THR A 92 -3.52 -6.24 -7.22
CA THR A 92 -2.81 -5.00 -6.93
C THR A 92 -2.26 -4.42 -8.22
N THR A 93 -2.89 -3.37 -8.75
CA THR A 93 -2.49 -2.73 -10.01
C THR A 93 -1.56 -1.53 -9.81
N THR A 94 -1.57 -0.95 -8.62
CA THR A 94 -0.64 0.12 -8.21
C THR A 94 0.11 -0.32 -6.96
N LEU A 95 1.44 -0.39 -7.03
CA LEU A 95 2.31 -0.91 -5.99
C LEU A 95 3.51 0.03 -5.77
N LEU A 96 3.81 0.40 -4.52
CA LEU A 96 5.11 0.93 -4.15
C LEU A 96 5.99 -0.20 -3.60
N ALA A 97 7.21 -0.32 -4.16
CA ALA A 97 8.21 -1.27 -3.67
C ALA A 97 8.91 -0.67 -2.45
N SER A 98 8.71 -1.27 -1.28
CA SER A 98 9.26 -0.77 -0.01
C SER A 98 10.66 -1.29 0.25
N LEU A 99 11.56 -0.38 0.59
CA LEU A 99 12.87 -0.67 1.16
C LEU A 99 12.74 -0.72 2.68
N VAL A 100 13.76 -1.24 3.36
CA VAL A 100 13.90 -1.19 4.82
C VAL A 100 15.15 -0.41 5.19
N SER A 101 15.32 -0.06 6.47
CA SER A 101 16.51 0.65 6.97
C SER A 101 17.79 -0.04 6.53
N ALA A 102 18.63 0.71 5.82
CA ALA A 102 19.94 0.28 5.31
C ALA A 102 20.89 1.49 5.25
N THR A 103 22.17 1.27 4.98
CA THR A 103 23.10 2.38 4.77
C THR A 103 22.74 3.16 3.50
N GLY A 104 23.12 4.44 3.43
CA GLY A 104 22.83 5.26 2.26
C GLY A 104 23.33 4.68 0.94
N ASP A 105 24.48 3.98 0.95
CA ASP A 105 25.00 3.29 -0.25
C ASP A 105 24.18 2.07 -0.63
N GLU A 106 23.70 1.30 0.36
CA GLU A 106 22.79 0.17 0.12
C GLU A 106 21.46 0.66 -0.44
N LEU A 107 20.84 1.68 0.17
CA LEU A 107 19.58 2.28 -0.29
C LEU A 107 19.69 2.82 -1.72
N ALA A 108 20.77 3.54 -2.04
CA ALA A 108 21.01 4.05 -3.39
C ALA A 108 21.11 2.91 -4.42
N ARG A 109 21.85 1.83 -4.10
CA ARG A 109 21.92 0.64 -4.98
C ARG A 109 20.58 -0.07 -5.13
N GLN A 110 19.80 -0.19 -4.04
CA GLN A 110 18.48 -0.81 -4.07
C GLN A 110 17.50 0.02 -4.90
N ALA A 111 17.47 1.33 -4.71
CA ALA A 111 16.63 2.25 -5.48
C ALA A 111 16.98 2.22 -6.97
N HIS A 112 18.26 2.23 -7.32
CA HIS A 112 18.73 2.11 -8.70
C HIS A 112 18.28 0.77 -9.34
N ARG A 113 18.32 -0.33 -8.58
CA ARG A 113 17.86 -1.65 -9.04
C ARG A 113 16.35 -1.71 -9.30
N LEU A 114 15.53 -0.98 -8.50
CA LEU A 114 14.07 -0.96 -8.62
C LEU A 114 13.57 -0.01 -9.71
N HIS A 115 14.31 1.05 -10.00
CA HIS A 115 13.91 2.06 -10.99
C HIS A 115 13.43 1.47 -12.34
N PRO A 116 14.10 0.48 -12.97
CA PRO A 116 13.62 -0.08 -14.25
C PRO A 116 12.22 -0.67 -14.18
N LEU A 117 11.81 -1.21 -13.04
CA LEU A 117 10.50 -1.81 -12.85
C LEU A 117 9.36 -0.77 -12.93
N VAL A 118 9.67 0.49 -12.66
CA VAL A 118 8.70 1.60 -12.86
C VAL A 118 8.46 1.80 -14.35
N GLY A 119 9.51 1.82 -15.17
CA GLY A 119 9.41 1.89 -16.63
C GLY A 119 8.70 0.67 -17.26
N GLU A 120 8.81 -0.51 -16.62
CA GLU A 120 8.09 -1.72 -17.02
C GLU A 120 6.61 -1.71 -16.58
N GLY A 121 6.16 -0.71 -15.80
CA GLY A 121 4.80 -0.63 -15.27
C GLY A 121 4.48 -1.70 -14.21
N LEU A 122 5.49 -2.35 -13.64
CA LEU A 122 5.32 -3.38 -12.61
C LEU A 122 5.16 -2.80 -11.21
N ILE A 123 5.83 -1.66 -10.93
CA ILE A 123 5.67 -0.88 -9.71
C ILE A 123 5.39 0.57 -10.08
N HIS A 124 4.72 1.31 -9.19
CA HIS A 124 4.43 2.73 -9.40
C HIS A 124 5.59 3.63 -8.94
N GLY A 125 6.39 3.15 -8.01
CA GLY A 125 7.53 3.84 -7.43
C GLY A 125 8.11 3.09 -6.24
N ILE A 126 8.92 3.80 -5.47
CA ILE A 126 9.66 3.26 -4.33
C ILE A 126 9.16 3.95 -3.06
N HIS A 127 8.93 3.15 -2.02
CA HIS A 127 8.78 3.61 -0.65
C HIS A 127 10.06 3.32 0.13
N MET A 128 10.63 4.34 0.79
CA MET A 128 11.74 4.17 1.72
C MET A 128 11.20 4.05 3.15
N GLU A 129 11.21 2.86 3.73
CA GLU A 129 10.89 2.71 5.15
C GLU A 129 12.15 2.87 6.01
N GLY A 130 12.29 4.04 6.60
CA GLY A 130 13.53 4.45 7.25
C GLY A 130 14.60 4.93 6.24
N PRO A 131 15.85 5.09 6.66
CA PRO A 131 16.47 4.67 7.93
C PRO A 131 16.34 5.70 9.09
N PHE A 132 15.63 6.80 8.90
CA PHE A 132 15.56 7.92 9.84
C PHE A 132 14.46 7.70 10.89
N VAL A 133 14.47 6.53 11.50
CA VAL A 133 13.46 6.09 12.48
C VAL A 133 14.01 6.03 13.89
N ASN A 134 13.13 5.90 14.88
CA ASN A 134 13.55 5.81 16.28
C ASN A 134 14.12 4.42 16.60
N PRO A 135 15.37 4.31 17.11
CA PRO A 135 15.97 3.02 17.44
C PRO A 135 15.19 2.21 18.48
N GLY A 136 14.51 2.88 19.42
CA GLY A 136 13.65 2.24 20.42
C GLY A 136 12.31 1.75 19.88
N LYS A 137 12.00 2.08 18.63
CA LYS A 137 10.77 1.69 17.89
C LYS A 137 11.10 1.02 16.56
N CYS A 138 12.22 0.33 16.50
CA CYS A 138 12.70 -0.31 15.27
C CYS A 138 11.77 -1.40 14.73
N GLY A 139 10.95 -2.05 15.58
CA GLY A 139 10.10 -3.15 15.10
C GLY A 139 10.92 -4.26 14.46
N ALA A 140 10.70 -4.50 13.16
CA ALA A 140 11.47 -5.43 12.33
C ALA A 140 12.56 -4.75 11.48
N GLN A 141 12.89 -3.48 11.74
CA GLN A 141 14.02 -2.81 11.13
C GLN A 141 15.33 -3.22 11.80
N ASN A 142 16.45 -3.29 11.05
CA ASN A 142 17.75 -3.60 11.60
C ASN A 142 18.31 -2.41 12.41
N PRO A 143 18.46 -2.50 13.76
CA PRO A 143 18.91 -1.38 14.57
C PRO A 143 20.29 -0.84 14.18
N ALA A 144 21.18 -1.67 13.65
CA ALA A 144 22.51 -1.27 13.19
C ALA A 144 22.49 -0.42 11.90
N LYS A 145 21.35 -0.33 11.24
CA LYS A 145 21.14 0.44 9.99
C LYS A 145 20.32 1.71 10.20
N ILE A 146 19.77 1.89 11.38
CA ILE A 146 19.05 3.13 11.74
C ILE A 146 20.06 4.25 11.91
N MET A 147 19.71 5.44 11.42
CA MET A 147 20.52 6.64 11.56
C MET A 147 19.62 7.86 11.78
N PRO A 148 20.16 8.94 12.37
CA PRO A 148 19.48 10.23 12.42
C PRO A 148 19.12 10.75 11.02
N GLY A 149 18.14 11.63 10.95
CA GLY A 149 17.74 12.29 9.71
C GLY A 149 18.94 12.88 8.98
N ASN A 150 19.09 12.59 7.70
CA ASN A 150 20.22 13.01 6.88
C ASN A 150 19.75 13.37 5.46
N PRO A 151 19.57 14.67 5.16
CA PRO A 151 19.12 15.13 3.84
C PRO A 151 20.02 14.71 2.68
N ASP A 152 21.35 14.65 2.90
CA ASP A 152 22.30 14.26 1.82
C ASP A 152 22.13 12.77 1.44
N VAL A 153 21.89 11.91 2.43
CA VAL A 153 21.57 10.50 2.18
C VAL A 153 20.26 10.38 1.42
N PHE A 154 19.23 11.12 1.83
CA PHE A 154 17.94 11.09 1.17
C PHE A 154 18.02 11.60 -0.29
N ALA A 155 18.65 12.76 -0.52
CA ALA A 155 18.85 13.30 -1.86
C ALA A 155 19.58 12.32 -2.78
N ARG A 156 20.64 11.66 -2.27
CA ARG A 156 21.38 10.64 -3.03
C ARG A 156 20.51 9.44 -3.42
N VAL A 157 19.58 9.01 -2.58
CA VAL A 157 18.66 7.90 -2.92
C VAL A 157 17.63 8.35 -3.96
N ILE A 158 17.11 9.57 -3.85
CA ILE A 158 16.22 10.18 -4.85
C ILE A 158 16.91 10.18 -6.22
N ASP A 159 18.14 10.68 -6.30
CA ASP A 159 18.93 10.72 -7.55
C ASP A 159 19.18 9.32 -8.11
N ALA A 160 19.63 8.38 -7.26
CA ALA A 160 19.91 6.99 -7.67
C ALA A 160 18.65 6.26 -8.18
N SER A 161 17.48 6.63 -7.70
CA SER A 161 16.20 6.11 -8.16
C SER A 161 15.71 6.76 -9.46
N ASN A 162 16.41 7.75 -10.01
CA ASN A 162 15.93 8.61 -11.10
C ASN A 162 14.55 9.24 -10.76
N ASN A 163 14.43 9.81 -9.55
CA ASN A 163 13.21 10.46 -9.04
C ASN A 163 11.98 9.53 -9.02
N THR A 164 12.14 8.24 -8.77
CA THR A 164 11.02 7.29 -8.62
C THR A 164 10.65 6.99 -7.17
N VAL A 165 11.32 7.57 -6.18
CA VAL A 165 10.84 7.57 -4.78
C VAL A 165 9.52 8.34 -4.72
N ARG A 166 8.50 7.73 -4.08
CA ARG A 166 7.15 8.30 -3.92
C ARG A 166 6.75 8.48 -2.47
N SER A 167 7.39 7.76 -1.55
CA SER A 167 7.12 7.86 -0.12
C SER A 167 8.39 7.61 0.68
N ILE A 168 8.51 8.25 1.84
CA ILE A 168 9.55 7.98 2.83
C ILE A 168 8.94 7.92 4.22
N THR A 169 9.27 6.86 4.97
CA THR A 169 8.97 6.77 6.41
C THR A 169 10.12 7.30 7.25
N PHE A 170 9.80 8.22 8.15
CA PHE A 170 10.73 8.70 9.18
C PHE A 170 10.00 9.02 10.49
N ALA A 171 10.74 9.02 11.60
CA ALA A 171 10.21 9.40 12.90
C ALA A 171 10.09 10.94 13.00
N PRO A 172 8.96 11.50 13.47
CA PRO A 172 8.80 12.96 13.64
C PRO A 172 9.87 13.62 14.51
N GLU A 173 10.47 12.86 15.40
CA GLU A 173 11.53 13.32 16.31
C GLU A 173 12.96 13.14 15.77
N THR A 174 13.12 12.71 14.51
CA THR A 174 14.47 12.57 13.92
C THR A 174 15.12 13.92 13.65
N ASP A 175 16.44 13.95 13.46
CA ASP A 175 17.15 15.17 13.11
C ASP A 175 16.75 15.66 11.69
N HIS A 176 16.92 16.94 11.40
CA HIS A 176 16.76 17.56 10.09
C HIS A 176 15.37 17.35 9.44
N VAL A 177 14.30 17.27 10.25
CA VAL A 177 12.93 17.04 9.76
C VAL A 177 12.50 18.08 8.74
N ASP A 178 12.85 19.37 8.95
CA ASP A 178 12.46 20.44 8.02
C ASP A 178 13.10 20.25 6.63
N GLU A 179 14.40 19.91 6.60
CA GLU A 179 15.13 19.66 5.36
C GLU A 179 14.63 18.38 4.66
N LEU A 180 14.26 17.33 5.41
CA LEU A 180 13.63 16.14 4.85
C LEU A 180 12.27 16.48 4.23
N LEU A 181 11.45 17.27 4.90
CA LEU A 181 10.16 17.73 4.37
C LEU A 181 10.35 18.64 3.15
N GLN A 182 11.39 19.46 3.11
CA GLN A 182 11.69 20.29 1.94
C GLN A 182 12.06 19.44 0.72
N LEU A 183 12.82 18.34 0.91
CA LEU A 183 13.09 17.37 -0.16
C LEU A 183 11.80 16.68 -0.61
N CYS A 184 10.92 16.29 0.32
CA CYS A 184 9.62 15.74 -0.02
C CYS A 184 8.80 16.71 -0.89
N ALA A 185 8.75 17.99 -0.53
CA ALA A 185 8.05 19.02 -1.31
C ALA A 185 8.64 19.19 -2.70
N ASN A 186 9.98 19.27 -2.81
CA ASN A 186 10.68 19.51 -4.06
C ASN A 186 10.52 18.36 -5.08
N HIS A 187 10.33 17.12 -4.59
CA HIS A 187 10.26 15.91 -5.41
C HIS A 187 8.87 15.26 -5.43
N ASN A 188 7.87 15.90 -4.82
CA ASN A 188 6.49 15.37 -4.69
C ASN A 188 6.48 13.97 -4.05
N ILE A 189 7.17 13.84 -2.91
CA ILE A 189 7.29 12.61 -2.13
C ILE A 189 6.38 12.72 -0.90
N VAL A 190 5.64 11.67 -0.60
CA VAL A 190 4.80 11.55 0.60
C VAL A 190 5.70 11.41 1.83
N ALA A 191 5.44 12.21 2.86
CA ALA A 191 6.08 12.07 4.17
C ALA A 191 5.23 11.13 5.04
N SER A 192 5.70 9.90 5.26
CA SER A 192 5.03 8.91 6.11
C SER A 192 5.67 8.92 7.51
N LEU A 193 4.86 9.17 8.54
CA LEU A 193 5.34 9.29 9.92
C LEU A 193 5.15 7.97 10.65
N GLY A 194 6.24 7.33 11.09
CA GLY A 194 6.19 6.03 11.73
C GLY A 194 7.47 5.64 12.44
N HIS A 195 7.49 4.44 13.05
CA HIS A 195 8.62 3.94 13.84
C HIS A 195 9.12 5.00 14.83
N THR A 196 8.21 5.50 15.64
CA THR A 196 8.39 6.74 16.42
C THR A 196 8.03 6.56 17.89
N ASN A 197 8.70 7.31 18.74
CA ASN A 197 8.35 7.51 20.15
C ASN A 197 7.93 8.97 20.41
N ALA A 198 7.66 9.75 19.36
CA ALA A 198 7.24 11.14 19.49
C ALA A 198 5.93 11.27 20.28
N ASP A 199 5.84 12.37 20.99
CA ASP A 199 4.60 12.78 21.64
C ASP A 199 3.60 13.38 20.62
N TYR A 200 2.40 13.69 21.13
CA TYR A 200 1.34 14.29 20.33
C TYR A 200 1.74 15.65 19.74
N ALA A 201 2.42 16.49 20.54
CA ALA A 201 2.76 17.85 20.14
C ALA A 201 3.82 17.86 19.03
N THR A 202 4.88 17.07 19.19
CA THR A 202 5.94 16.91 18.19
C THR A 202 5.38 16.40 16.86
N THR A 203 4.55 15.35 16.91
CA THR A 203 3.94 14.79 15.69
C THR A 203 3.02 15.80 15.01
N SER A 204 2.18 16.51 15.78
CA SER A 204 1.28 17.53 15.23
C SER A 204 2.02 18.72 14.60
N ALA A 205 3.16 19.11 15.18
CA ALA A 205 4.00 20.17 14.62
C ALA A 205 4.59 19.77 13.27
N VAL A 206 5.09 18.53 13.15
CA VAL A 206 5.61 18.00 11.86
C VAL A 206 4.53 17.91 10.79
N ILE A 207 3.32 17.43 11.14
CA ILE A 207 2.18 17.40 10.21
C ILE A 207 1.82 18.82 9.74
N THR A 208 1.77 19.79 10.67
CA THR A 208 1.49 21.19 10.33
C THR A 208 2.54 21.74 9.37
N ARG A 209 3.81 21.51 9.67
CA ARG A 209 4.93 21.96 8.84
C ARG A 209 4.93 21.34 7.45
N ALA A 210 4.67 20.04 7.34
CA ALA A 210 4.54 19.34 6.06
C ALA A 210 3.45 19.98 5.20
N ARG A 211 2.29 20.30 5.78
CA ARG A 211 1.19 20.97 5.08
C ARG A 211 1.53 22.38 4.61
N GLU A 212 2.26 23.16 5.42
CA GLU A 212 2.75 24.47 4.99
C GLU A 212 3.62 24.39 3.74
N LEU A 213 4.37 23.29 3.58
CA LEU A 213 5.20 22.99 2.41
C LEU A 213 4.44 22.31 1.27
N GLY A 214 3.14 22.02 1.43
CA GLY A 214 2.33 21.32 0.44
C GLY A 214 2.64 19.80 0.34
N VAL A 215 3.27 19.22 1.37
CA VAL A 215 3.62 17.80 1.42
C VAL A 215 2.44 16.97 1.93
N THR A 216 2.08 15.92 1.21
CA THR A 216 1.12 14.92 1.67
C THR A 216 1.74 14.11 2.82
N VAL A 217 0.97 13.92 3.90
CA VAL A 217 1.40 13.16 5.08
C VAL A 217 0.61 11.88 5.22
N THR A 218 1.31 10.77 5.51
CA THR A 218 0.67 9.52 5.98
C THR A 218 1.20 9.13 7.37
N ALA A 219 0.45 8.29 8.08
CA ALA A 219 0.95 7.56 9.25
C ALA A 219 1.31 6.15 8.79
N THR A 220 2.58 5.80 8.83
CA THR A 220 3.08 4.47 8.46
C THR A 220 2.44 3.42 9.35
N HIS A 221 1.80 2.39 8.75
CA HIS A 221 1.18 1.25 9.43
C HIS A 221 0.70 1.57 10.86
N LEU A 222 -0.24 2.52 10.93
CA LEU A 222 -0.75 3.12 12.18
C LEU A 222 -0.81 2.11 13.33
N PHE A 223 -0.37 2.51 14.52
CA PHE A 223 -0.18 1.78 15.77
C PHE A 223 1.07 0.88 15.83
N ASN A 224 1.54 0.33 14.69
CA ASN A 224 2.72 -0.54 14.70
C ASN A 224 3.98 0.30 14.91
N ALA A 225 4.89 -0.19 15.74
CA ALA A 225 6.11 0.53 16.13
C ALA A 225 5.86 1.95 16.68
N MET A 226 4.70 2.17 17.34
CA MET A 226 4.33 3.40 18.05
C MET A 226 4.00 3.08 19.52
N PRO A 227 4.06 4.08 20.45
CA PRO A 227 3.47 3.92 21.76
C PRO A 227 1.94 3.74 21.67
N PRO A 228 1.33 2.95 22.56
CA PRO A 228 -0.13 2.86 22.63
C PRO A 228 -0.74 4.22 23.01
N ILE A 229 -1.96 4.49 22.55
CA ILE A 229 -2.71 5.68 22.95
C ILE A 229 -3.03 5.60 24.44
N HIS A 230 -2.47 6.52 25.23
CA HIS A 230 -2.78 6.66 26.64
C HIS A 230 -3.52 7.99 26.88
N HIS A 231 -4.50 7.99 27.80
CA HIS A 231 -5.38 9.15 27.99
C HIS A 231 -4.71 10.44 28.47
N ARG A 232 -3.48 10.40 28.97
CA ARG A 232 -2.66 11.55 29.33
C ARG A 232 -1.42 11.74 28.44
N GLU A 233 -1.04 10.71 27.70
CA GLU A 233 0.12 10.68 26.80
C GLU A 233 -0.33 10.03 25.47
N PRO A 234 -1.12 10.77 24.65
CA PRO A 234 -1.79 10.18 23.49
C PRO A 234 -0.84 9.77 22.37
N GLY A 235 0.35 10.35 22.29
CA GLY A 235 1.40 9.97 21.36
C GLY A 235 1.12 10.26 19.90
N ALA A 236 1.99 9.74 19.02
CA ALA A 236 1.95 9.97 17.60
C ALA A 236 0.69 9.40 16.94
N ALA A 237 0.23 8.20 17.35
CA ALA A 237 -0.96 7.59 16.76
C ALA A 237 -2.21 8.49 16.91
N ALA A 238 -2.42 9.08 18.09
CA ALA A 238 -3.56 9.97 18.30
C ALA A 238 -3.41 11.29 17.52
N ALA A 239 -2.20 11.83 17.36
CA ALA A 239 -1.95 13.01 16.55
C ALA A 239 -2.29 12.75 15.08
N CYS A 240 -1.84 11.63 14.53
CA CYS A 240 -2.15 11.23 13.14
C CYS A 240 -3.65 11.00 12.93
N ILE A 241 -4.34 10.30 13.85
CA ILE A 241 -5.79 10.09 13.78
C ILE A 241 -6.54 11.42 13.81
N THR A 242 -6.13 12.34 14.69
CA THR A 242 -6.74 13.67 14.77
C THR A 242 -6.53 14.44 13.46
N ALA A 243 -5.32 14.46 12.94
CA ALA A 243 -5.00 15.11 11.67
C ALA A 243 -5.79 14.50 10.49
N ALA A 244 -5.91 13.18 10.44
CA ALA A 244 -6.67 12.49 9.41
C ALA A 244 -8.16 12.88 9.42
N ARG A 245 -8.76 13.00 10.60
CA ARG A 245 -10.16 13.46 10.73
C ARG A 245 -10.39 14.90 10.25
N HIS A 246 -9.33 15.69 10.20
CA HIS A 246 -9.34 17.05 9.65
C HIS A 246 -8.85 17.11 8.18
N GLY A 247 -8.66 15.97 7.52
CA GLY A 247 -8.15 15.90 6.14
C GLY A 247 -6.70 16.40 6.01
N GLN A 248 -5.90 16.28 7.09
CA GLN A 248 -4.53 16.81 7.18
C GLN A 248 -3.45 15.73 7.07
N ALA A 249 -3.86 14.47 7.17
CA ALA A 249 -3.01 13.30 7.02
C ALA A 249 -3.84 12.11 6.56
N HIS A 250 -3.15 11.05 6.11
CA HIS A 250 -3.77 9.77 5.79
C HIS A 250 -3.22 8.68 6.72
N LEU A 251 -3.92 7.55 6.82
CA LEU A 251 -3.60 6.47 7.75
C LEU A 251 -3.40 5.17 6.99
N GLU A 252 -2.20 4.62 7.04
CA GLU A 252 -1.91 3.28 6.52
C GLU A 252 -2.38 2.24 7.55
N ILE A 253 -3.19 1.28 7.12
CA ILE A 253 -3.82 0.26 7.96
C ILE A 253 -3.47 -1.12 7.41
N ILE A 254 -2.82 -1.96 8.23
CA ILE A 254 -2.64 -3.37 7.90
C ILE A 254 -3.87 -4.13 8.40
N GLY A 255 -4.82 -4.35 7.50
CA GLY A 255 -6.15 -4.93 7.82
C GLY A 255 -6.19 -6.46 7.79
N ASP A 256 -5.09 -7.14 8.08
CA ASP A 256 -4.91 -8.60 7.95
C ASP A 256 -5.46 -9.41 9.13
N GLY A 257 -5.83 -8.75 10.24
CA GLY A 257 -6.29 -9.37 11.47
C GLY A 257 -5.17 -9.96 12.33
N VAL A 258 -3.90 -9.73 11.96
CA VAL A 258 -2.69 -10.11 12.69
C VAL A 258 -2.02 -8.87 13.30
N HIS A 259 -1.73 -7.87 12.48
CA HIS A 259 -1.16 -6.59 12.93
C HIS A 259 -2.17 -5.78 13.73
N LEU A 260 -3.41 -5.72 13.25
CA LEU A 260 -4.51 -5.05 13.93
C LEU A 260 -5.70 -6.00 14.09
N ALA A 261 -6.29 -6.01 15.27
CA ALA A 261 -7.58 -6.65 15.49
C ALA A 261 -8.67 -5.96 14.64
N ASP A 262 -9.65 -6.73 14.14
CA ASP A 262 -10.75 -6.20 13.33
C ASP A 262 -11.46 -5.01 13.96
N GLY A 263 -11.74 -5.05 15.29
CA GLY A 263 -12.36 -3.94 15.99
C GLY A 263 -11.53 -2.65 15.99
N THR A 264 -10.20 -2.74 15.88
CA THR A 264 -9.33 -1.56 15.73
C THR A 264 -9.46 -0.97 14.32
N VAL A 265 -9.49 -1.82 13.29
CA VAL A 265 -9.73 -1.40 11.89
C VAL A 265 -11.13 -0.76 11.79
N ASP A 266 -12.15 -1.42 12.33
CA ASP A 266 -13.54 -0.93 12.30
C ASP A 266 -13.68 0.42 13.02
N MET A 267 -12.98 0.62 14.14
CA MET A 267 -12.93 1.91 14.86
C MET A 267 -12.33 3.02 14.00
N ILE A 268 -11.26 2.77 13.26
CA ILE A 268 -10.61 3.75 12.38
C ILE A 268 -11.50 4.06 11.17
N MET A 269 -12.14 3.05 10.61
CA MET A 269 -13.00 3.16 9.42
C MET A 269 -14.40 3.67 9.73
N ALA A 270 -14.80 3.75 11.00
CA ALA A 270 -16.14 4.18 11.41
C ALA A 270 -16.54 5.53 10.78
N GLY A 271 -17.72 5.57 10.17
CA GLY A 271 -18.22 6.75 9.47
C GLY A 271 -17.62 6.97 8.07
N GLY A 272 -17.01 5.93 7.47
CA GLY A 272 -16.48 6.00 6.12
C GLY A 272 -15.24 6.90 6.01
N ASN A 273 -14.24 6.70 6.89
CA ASN A 273 -13.04 7.54 6.96
C ASN A 273 -12.27 7.57 5.62
N PRO A 274 -12.34 8.67 4.83
CA PRO A 274 -11.70 8.74 3.51
C PRO A 274 -10.17 8.88 3.59
N SER A 275 -9.66 9.12 4.79
CA SER A 275 -8.21 9.30 5.02
C SER A 275 -7.51 8.00 5.42
N ALA A 276 -8.23 6.88 5.62
CA ALA A 276 -7.63 5.60 5.98
C ALA A 276 -7.66 4.63 4.80
N PHE A 277 -6.56 3.92 4.56
CA PHE A 277 -6.43 2.98 3.46
C PHE A 277 -5.62 1.75 3.85
N ALA A 278 -5.91 0.63 3.19
CA ALA A 278 -5.22 -0.63 3.40
C ALA A 278 -3.82 -0.62 2.78
N ILE A 279 -2.88 -1.22 3.48
CA ILE A 279 -1.57 -1.63 2.98
C ILE A 279 -1.32 -3.08 3.38
N THR A 280 -0.46 -3.78 2.67
CA THR A 280 -0.13 -5.15 3.07
C THR A 280 1.03 -5.22 4.04
N ASP A 281 1.99 -4.33 3.95
CA ASP A 281 3.30 -4.48 4.59
C ASP A 281 3.90 -5.88 4.31
N ALA A 282 3.55 -6.46 3.14
CA ALA A 282 3.88 -7.84 2.80
C ALA A 282 5.39 -8.02 2.64
N MET A 283 5.88 -9.19 3.06
CA MET A 283 7.27 -9.56 2.89
C MET A 283 7.41 -10.78 1.96
N GLU A 284 8.62 -11.26 1.70
CA GLU A 284 8.88 -12.33 0.73
C GLU A 284 8.08 -13.61 0.96
N ALA A 285 7.59 -13.85 2.18
CA ALA A 285 6.80 -15.03 2.53
C ALA A 285 5.33 -14.92 2.11
N ALA A 286 4.84 -13.76 1.68
CA ALA A 286 3.46 -13.64 1.22
C ALA A 286 3.16 -14.62 0.09
N GLY A 287 2.11 -15.43 0.26
CA GLY A 287 1.74 -16.50 -0.67
C GLY A 287 2.53 -17.80 -0.53
N LEU A 288 3.37 -17.95 0.49
CA LEU A 288 4.16 -19.15 0.74
C LEU A 288 3.70 -19.87 2.02
N ALA A 289 4.17 -21.10 2.19
CA ALA A 289 3.89 -21.91 3.39
C ALA A 289 4.67 -21.39 4.60
N ASP A 290 4.30 -21.85 5.80
CA ASP A 290 5.08 -21.65 7.01
C ASP A 290 6.53 -22.10 6.81
N GLY A 291 7.50 -21.38 7.39
CA GLY A 291 8.91 -21.65 7.19
C GLY A 291 9.84 -20.51 7.62
N SER A 292 11.10 -20.60 7.19
CA SER A 292 12.13 -19.59 7.47
C SER A 292 12.35 -18.70 6.26
N TYR A 293 12.37 -17.40 6.48
CA TYR A 293 12.43 -16.33 5.47
C TYR A 293 13.37 -15.22 5.94
N LYS A 294 13.44 -14.13 5.17
CA LYS A 294 14.23 -12.94 5.52
C LYS A 294 13.47 -11.64 5.26
N LEU A 295 13.81 -10.62 6.04
CA LEU A 295 13.41 -9.25 5.79
C LEU A 295 14.62 -8.33 5.98
N GLY A 296 15.10 -7.69 4.90
CA GLY A 296 16.24 -6.78 4.96
C GLY A 296 17.51 -7.36 5.59
N GLY A 297 17.71 -8.68 5.53
CA GLY A 297 18.84 -9.39 6.15
C GLY A 297 18.57 -9.93 7.56
N LEU A 298 17.41 -9.65 8.15
CA LEU A 298 16.97 -10.26 9.41
C LEU A 298 16.28 -11.59 9.13
N ASP A 299 16.51 -12.57 10.02
CA ASP A 299 15.85 -13.87 9.94
C ASP A 299 14.42 -13.78 10.46
N VAL A 300 13.48 -14.36 9.71
CA VAL A 300 12.05 -14.38 10.00
C VAL A 300 11.53 -15.81 10.00
N THR A 301 10.74 -16.15 10.99
CA THR A 301 9.99 -17.40 11.05
C THR A 301 8.52 -17.12 10.83
N VAL A 302 7.91 -17.80 9.86
CA VAL A 302 6.46 -17.78 9.62
C VAL A 302 5.86 -19.02 10.25
N ASN A 303 4.89 -18.83 11.11
CA ASN A 303 4.11 -19.90 11.73
C ASN A 303 2.63 -19.49 11.77
N THR A 304 1.76 -20.35 11.27
CA THR A 304 0.31 -20.09 11.13
C THR A 304 0.06 -18.76 10.38
N ALA A 305 0.79 -18.56 9.30
CA ALA A 305 0.77 -17.35 8.47
C ALA A 305 1.17 -16.04 9.20
N VAL A 306 1.78 -16.10 10.38
CA VAL A 306 2.30 -14.94 11.11
C VAL A 306 3.81 -14.90 11.00
N ALA A 307 4.35 -13.86 10.37
CA ALA A 307 5.79 -13.64 10.24
C ALA A 307 6.33 -12.91 11.47
N ARG A 308 7.38 -13.45 12.09
CA ARG A 308 8.05 -12.83 13.25
C ARG A 308 9.57 -12.92 13.13
N LEU A 309 10.25 -11.92 13.66
CA LEU A 309 11.70 -11.98 13.78
C LEU A 309 12.10 -13.24 14.58
N THR A 310 13.07 -13.98 14.04
CA THR A 310 13.64 -15.14 14.72
C THR A 310 14.52 -14.66 15.88
N THR A 311 14.22 -15.10 17.09
CA THR A 311 14.97 -14.75 18.30
C THR A 311 15.86 -15.93 18.74
N THR A 312 16.99 -15.64 19.36
CA THR A 312 17.93 -16.67 19.89
C THR A 312 17.73 -16.94 21.37
N ASP A 313 16.98 -16.07 22.07
CA ASP A 313 16.74 -16.14 23.51
C ASP A 313 15.40 -16.77 23.89
N GLY A 314 14.64 -17.25 22.90
CA GLY A 314 13.32 -17.84 23.10
C GLY A 314 12.17 -16.84 23.33
N SER A 315 12.43 -15.55 23.26
CA SER A 315 11.40 -14.52 23.31
C SER A 315 10.52 -14.53 22.05
N THR A 316 9.32 -13.95 22.16
CA THR A 316 8.48 -13.74 20.97
C THR A 316 9.00 -12.53 20.19
N GLY A 317 9.53 -12.76 18.99
CA GLY A 317 10.00 -11.69 18.11
C GLY A 317 8.86 -10.77 17.63
N SER A 318 9.22 -9.53 17.28
CA SER A 318 8.28 -8.60 16.64
C SER A 318 7.66 -9.19 15.39
N ILE A 319 6.43 -8.81 15.06
CA ILE A 319 5.86 -9.09 13.73
C ILE A 319 6.77 -8.44 12.69
N ALA A 320 7.06 -9.17 11.63
CA ALA A 320 8.08 -8.82 10.63
C ALA A 320 7.47 -8.72 9.23
N GLY A 321 6.45 -7.88 9.11
CA GLY A 321 5.69 -7.69 7.88
C GLY A 321 4.53 -8.66 7.70
N GLY A 322 3.72 -8.39 6.68
CA GLY A 322 2.53 -9.14 6.33
C GLY A 322 2.82 -10.36 5.45
N THR A 323 1.90 -11.31 5.49
CA THR A 323 1.91 -12.49 4.62
C THR A 323 0.68 -12.54 3.70
N THR A 324 -0.18 -11.49 3.75
CA THR A 324 -1.43 -11.40 3.01
C THR A 324 -1.32 -10.50 1.77
N THR A 325 -2.28 -10.66 0.87
CA THR A 325 -2.53 -9.77 -0.28
C THR A 325 -3.63 -8.75 0.04
N LEU A 326 -3.77 -7.69 -0.75
CA LEU A 326 -4.90 -6.76 -0.61
C LEU A 326 -6.25 -7.42 -0.93
N LEU A 327 -6.30 -8.46 -1.77
CA LEU A 327 -7.52 -9.24 -2.00
C LEU A 327 -8.02 -9.91 -0.71
N GLU A 328 -7.11 -10.47 0.07
CA GLU A 328 -7.47 -11.10 1.37
C GLU A 328 -7.95 -10.06 2.36
N GLN A 329 -7.31 -8.88 2.42
CA GLN A 329 -7.77 -7.77 3.28
C GLN A 329 -9.11 -7.20 2.79
N PHE A 330 -9.31 -7.04 1.48
CA PHE A 330 -10.60 -6.66 0.88
C PHE A 330 -11.70 -7.64 1.31
N THR A 331 -11.47 -8.94 1.14
CA THR A 331 -12.43 -9.98 1.48
C THR A 331 -12.75 -9.97 2.98
N ARG A 332 -11.72 -9.86 3.84
CA ARG A 332 -11.86 -9.77 5.29
C ARG A 332 -12.68 -8.55 5.71
N PHE A 333 -12.43 -7.40 5.09
CA PHE A 333 -13.13 -6.15 5.38
C PHE A 333 -14.57 -6.19 4.86
N ALA A 334 -14.79 -6.65 3.62
CA ALA A 334 -16.11 -6.75 3.00
C ALA A 334 -17.06 -7.74 3.71
N ALA A 335 -16.51 -8.67 4.49
CA ALA A 335 -17.32 -9.56 5.34
C ALA A 335 -17.99 -8.82 6.52
N ARG A 336 -17.55 -7.62 6.87
CA ARG A 336 -18.04 -6.81 7.99
C ARG A 336 -18.60 -5.46 7.57
N HIS A 337 -18.26 -4.98 6.38
CA HIS A 337 -18.61 -3.68 5.84
C HIS A 337 -19.21 -3.81 4.44
N SER A 338 -19.72 -2.71 3.88
CA SER A 338 -20.24 -2.71 2.52
C SER A 338 -19.11 -2.84 1.47
N LEU A 339 -19.45 -3.36 0.29
CA LEU A 339 -18.49 -3.44 -0.83
C LEU A 339 -17.92 -2.06 -1.24
N PRO A 340 -18.70 -0.96 -1.30
CA PRO A 340 -18.16 0.36 -1.54
C PRO A 340 -17.10 0.81 -0.51
N GLU A 341 -17.34 0.54 0.79
CA GLU A 341 -16.36 0.84 1.83
C GLU A 341 -15.08 -0.01 1.67
N ALA A 342 -15.21 -1.28 1.27
CA ALA A 342 -14.07 -2.15 1.00
C ALA A 342 -13.25 -1.65 -0.21
N VAL A 343 -13.91 -1.16 -1.27
CA VAL A 343 -13.24 -0.52 -2.42
C VAL A 343 -12.56 0.77 -1.98
N ALA A 344 -13.22 1.61 -1.19
CA ALA A 344 -12.61 2.83 -0.66
C ALA A 344 -11.33 2.49 0.11
N PHE A 345 -11.39 1.53 1.00
CA PHE A 345 -10.29 1.09 1.87
C PHE A 345 -9.09 0.51 1.10
N THR A 346 -9.32 -0.32 0.09
CA THR A 346 -8.23 -1.06 -0.60
C THR A 346 -7.78 -0.43 -1.92
N SER A 347 -8.44 0.63 -2.38
CA SER A 347 -8.12 1.28 -3.66
C SER A 347 -8.22 2.79 -3.58
N SER A 348 -9.43 3.34 -3.50
CA SER A 348 -9.70 4.76 -3.78
C SER A 348 -8.99 5.71 -2.81
N ASN A 349 -8.97 5.40 -1.51
CA ASN A 349 -8.35 6.26 -0.51
C ASN A 349 -6.82 6.32 -0.67
N ALA A 350 -6.18 5.20 -1.08
CA ALA A 350 -4.74 5.16 -1.35
C ALA A 350 -4.35 5.94 -2.61
N HIS A 351 -5.19 5.94 -3.66
CA HIS A 351 -4.96 6.77 -4.84
C HIS A 351 -4.90 8.27 -4.51
N ALA A 352 -5.75 8.72 -3.59
CA ALA A 352 -5.76 10.12 -3.17
C ALA A 352 -4.40 10.56 -2.56
N VAL A 353 -3.70 9.66 -1.88
CA VAL A 353 -2.35 9.90 -1.32
C VAL A 353 -1.33 10.20 -2.42
N LEU A 354 -1.43 9.53 -3.56
CA LEU A 354 -0.52 9.72 -4.69
C LEU A 354 -0.85 10.97 -5.54
N GLY A 355 -1.88 11.74 -5.16
CA GLY A 355 -2.37 12.87 -5.95
C GLY A 355 -2.91 12.45 -7.32
N GLN A 356 -3.23 11.18 -7.48
CA GLN A 356 -3.79 10.62 -8.71
C GLN A 356 -5.26 10.32 -8.48
N PRO A 357 -6.18 11.11 -9.03
CA PRO A 357 -7.59 10.74 -9.01
C PRO A 357 -7.74 9.40 -9.73
N THR A 358 -8.42 8.45 -9.10
CA THR A 358 -8.89 7.30 -9.86
C THR A 358 -9.88 7.81 -10.90
N THR A 359 -9.83 7.24 -12.09
CA THR A 359 -10.80 7.52 -13.15
C THR A 359 -12.26 7.33 -12.69
N LEU A 360 -12.46 6.54 -11.63
CA LEU A 360 -13.76 6.30 -10.98
C LEU A 360 -14.11 7.33 -9.88
N GLN A 361 -13.12 8.06 -9.31
CA GLN A 361 -13.35 9.09 -8.28
C GLN A 361 -13.59 10.48 -8.85
N ASP A 362 -13.05 10.76 -10.04
CA ASP A 362 -13.04 12.08 -10.66
C ASP A 362 -14.36 12.39 -11.41
N SER A 363 -15.41 11.61 -11.19
CA SER A 363 -16.70 11.90 -11.77
C SER A 363 -17.44 12.90 -10.90
N THR A 364 -17.89 13.98 -11.50
CA THR A 364 -18.83 14.93 -10.88
C THR A 364 -20.19 14.28 -10.54
N LYS A 365 -20.36 13.01 -10.94
CA LYS A 365 -21.54 12.17 -10.69
C LYS A 365 -21.08 10.75 -10.31
N PRO A 366 -20.61 10.54 -9.06
CA PRO A 366 -20.11 9.24 -8.63
C PRO A 366 -21.14 8.10 -8.69
N GLU A 367 -22.43 8.44 -8.85
CA GLU A 367 -23.54 7.49 -8.98
C GLU A 367 -23.85 7.12 -10.45
N ASP A 368 -23.13 7.66 -11.43
CA ASP A 368 -23.35 7.38 -12.85
C ASP A 368 -22.23 6.46 -13.38
N PRO A 369 -22.54 5.17 -13.70
CA PRO A 369 -21.53 4.23 -14.19
C PRO A 369 -20.94 4.65 -15.53
N THR A 370 -21.60 5.51 -16.31
CA THR A 370 -21.09 5.99 -17.60
C THR A 370 -19.97 7.02 -17.44
N ALA A 371 -19.75 7.54 -16.25
CA ALA A 371 -18.68 8.50 -15.98
C ALA A 371 -17.26 7.98 -16.24
N ILE A 372 -17.09 6.66 -16.35
CA ILE A 372 -15.81 6.04 -16.72
C ILE A 372 -15.61 5.90 -18.24
N VAL A 373 -16.61 6.17 -19.06
CA VAL A 373 -16.48 6.11 -20.53
C VAL A 373 -15.47 7.14 -21.02
N GLY A 374 -14.60 6.70 -21.91
CA GLY A 374 -13.48 7.49 -22.45
C GLY A 374 -12.25 7.53 -21.54
N LYS A 375 -12.23 6.77 -20.43
CA LYS A 375 -11.11 6.73 -19.50
C LYS A 375 -10.40 5.38 -19.52
N PRO A 376 -9.06 5.36 -19.41
CA PRO A 376 -8.34 4.13 -19.08
C PRO A 376 -8.65 3.73 -17.64
N ILE A 377 -8.80 2.43 -17.38
CA ILE A 377 -9.19 1.95 -16.05
C ILE A 377 -8.51 0.62 -15.72
N ASP A 378 -8.07 0.52 -14.47
CA ASP A 378 -7.65 -0.75 -13.88
C ASP A 378 -8.83 -1.37 -13.15
N LEU A 379 -9.22 -2.59 -13.53
CA LEU A 379 -10.32 -3.35 -12.93
C LEU A 379 -9.88 -4.75 -12.53
N VAL A 380 -10.42 -5.20 -11.41
CA VAL A 380 -10.23 -6.54 -10.87
C VAL A 380 -11.58 -7.24 -10.80
N GLY A 381 -11.69 -8.36 -11.49
CA GLY A 381 -12.84 -9.24 -11.41
C GLY A 381 -12.66 -10.26 -10.30
N ILE A 382 -13.58 -10.27 -9.34
CA ILE A 382 -13.58 -11.18 -8.19
C ILE A 382 -14.74 -12.17 -8.37
N ALA A 383 -14.41 -13.46 -8.38
CA ALA A 383 -15.41 -14.54 -8.48
C ALA A 383 -16.15 -14.72 -7.13
N PRO A 384 -17.33 -15.38 -7.11
CA PRO A 384 -18.11 -15.60 -5.88
C PRO A 384 -17.37 -16.35 -4.77
N ASN A 385 -16.35 -17.14 -5.11
CA ASN A 385 -15.48 -17.83 -4.15
C ASN A 385 -14.30 -16.96 -3.66
N HIS A 386 -14.35 -15.64 -3.89
CA HIS A 386 -13.33 -14.68 -3.50
C HIS A 386 -11.95 -14.87 -4.14
N THR A 387 -11.88 -15.54 -5.28
CA THR A 387 -10.65 -15.63 -6.08
C THR A 387 -10.65 -14.61 -7.22
N ILE A 388 -9.47 -14.26 -7.70
CA ILE A 388 -9.34 -13.41 -8.90
C ILE A 388 -9.87 -14.18 -10.12
N HIS A 389 -10.84 -13.61 -10.80
CA HIS A 389 -11.32 -14.04 -12.09
C HIS A 389 -10.44 -13.48 -13.22
N ALA A 390 -10.19 -12.17 -13.17
CA ALA A 390 -9.35 -11.49 -14.14
C ALA A 390 -8.79 -10.17 -13.56
N VAL A 391 -7.67 -9.71 -14.08
CA VAL A 391 -7.14 -8.37 -13.86
C VAL A 391 -7.04 -7.68 -15.19
N HIS A 392 -7.75 -6.57 -15.37
CA HIS A 392 -7.60 -5.66 -16.48
C HIS A 392 -6.79 -4.46 -16.04
N SER A 393 -5.72 -4.11 -16.75
CA SER A 393 -4.93 -2.92 -16.49
C SER A 393 -4.75 -2.16 -17.80
N ALA A 394 -4.99 -0.88 -17.73
CA ALA A 394 -4.79 0.04 -18.86
C ALA A 394 -3.32 0.42 -19.10
N ARG A 395 -2.37 -0.11 -18.30
CA ARG A 395 -0.92 0.15 -18.36
C ARG A 395 -0.17 -0.99 -18.99
#